data_a57b2a2915d7b9e556abe8552b5975ae
#
_entry.id   a57b2a2915d7b9e556abe8552b5975ae
#
_cell.length_a   1.000
_cell.length_b   1.000
_cell.length_c   1.000
_cell.angle_alpha   90.00
_cell.angle_beta   90.00
_cell.angle_gamma   90.00
#
_symmetry.space_group_name_H-M   'P 1'
#
loop_
_entity.id
_entity.type
_entity.pdbx_description
1 polymer ?
#
loop_
_entity_poly.entity_id
_entity_poly.type
_entity_poly.pdbx_seq_one_letter_code
_entity_poly.pdbx_strand_id
1 'polypeptide(L)'
;MISCRNAFSKSLASLALVIASALLANCGVAQGSPAKDFYSLAINGFNYTDLGIELFYVDGTGGGPLAVSTETSGGGGTTCCYRTYLQVALKRPIEIEWARSINGKYRWCKKTVLMTGPLPEDPTDLGVHFMPDGNIIVKATHLYPDLLLRMKRFNGGKRKENGNVVQDEEVAQCSDTQ
;
A
#
# COMPACT_ATOMS: atom_id res chain seq x y z
N MET A 1 -31.12 -48.79 -63.68
CA MET A 1 -30.36 -48.83 -62.45
C MET A 1 -29.76 -47.42 -62.28
N ILE A 2 -30.38 -46.56 -61.46
CA ILE A 2 -29.96 -45.16 -61.22
C ILE A 2 -29.21 -45.16 -59.87
N SER A 3 -27.97 -44.77 -59.93
CA SER A 3 -27.02 -44.79 -58.80
C SER A 3 -27.32 -43.65 -57.78
N CYS A 4 -27.85 -43.94 -56.60
CA CYS A 4 -28.13 -43.08 -55.48
C CYS A 4 -26.88 -42.81 -54.57
N ARG A 5 -25.66 -42.83 -55.08
CA ARG A 5 -24.44 -42.75 -54.24
C ARG A 5 -23.86 -41.37 -53.99
N ASN A 6 -24.30 -40.34 -54.74
CA ASN A 6 -23.62 -39.02 -54.67
C ASN A 6 -24.34 -37.93 -53.83
N ALA A 7 -25.55 -38.20 -53.35
CA ALA A 7 -26.28 -37.19 -52.56
C ALA A 7 -25.90 -37.15 -51.08
N PHE A 8 -25.45 -38.28 -50.48
CA PHE A 8 -25.11 -38.33 -49.07
C PHE A 8 -23.77 -37.74 -48.68
N SER A 9 -22.80 -37.70 -49.62
CA SER A 9 -21.46 -37.18 -49.36
C SER A 9 -21.41 -35.64 -49.23
N LYS A 10 -22.29 -34.92 -49.94
CA LYS A 10 -22.29 -33.44 -49.90
C LYS A 10 -22.95 -32.87 -48.65
N SER A 11 -23.94 -33.56 -48.08
CA SER A 11 -24.62 -33.14 -46.87
C SER A 11 -23.75 -33.24 -45.61
N LEU A 12 -22.92 -34.30 -45.55
CA LEU A 12 -22.02 -34.49 -44.40
C LEU A 12 -20.87 -33.50 -44.40
N ALA A 13 -20.34 -33.11 -45.55
CA ALA A 13 -19.29 -32.09 -45.63
C ALA A 13 -19.78 -30.71 -45.23
N SER A 14 -21.00 -30.33 -45.58
CA SER A 14 -21.61 -29.07 -45.20
C SER A 14 -21.91 -28.99 -43.70
N LEU A 15 -22.33 -30.07 -43.08
CA LEU A 15 -22.62 -30.14 -41.66
C LEU A 15 -21.32 -30.04 -40.82
N ALA A 16 -20.25 -30.69 -41.27
CA ALA A 16 -18.95 -30.62 -40.61
C ALA A 16 -18.35 -29.19 -40.64
N LEU A 17 -18.56 -28.46 -41.72
CA LEU A 17 -18.06 -27.08 -41.86
C LEU A 17 -18.78 -26.09 -40.92
N VAL A 18 -20.10 -26.28 -40.71
CA VAL A 18 -20.88 -25.45 -39.80
C VAL A 18 -20.52 -25.71 -38.35
N ILE A 19 -20.26 -26.95 -37.98
CA ILE A 19 -19.86 -27.32 -36.61
C ILE A 19 -18.44 -26.78 -36.32
N ALA A 20 -17.53 -26.85 -37.27
CA ALA A 20 -16.17 -26.30 -37.12
C ALA A 20 -16.16 -24.76 -36.92
N SER A 21 -17.03 -24.01 -37.62
CA SER A 21 -17.15 -22.57 -37.44
C SER A 21 -17.81 -22.18 -36.11
N ALA A 22 -18.73 -22.99 -35.57
CA ALA A 22 -19.33 -22.73 -34.25
C ALA A 22 -18.34 -22.95 -33.07
N LEU A 23 -17.37 -23.85 -33.22
CA LEU A 23 -16.34 -24.10 -32.21
C LEU A 23 -15.25 -23.02 -32.17
N LEU A 24 -15.00 -22.29 -33.25
CA LEU A 24 -14.03 -21.18 -33.30
C LEU A 24 -14.58 -19.87 -32.72
N ALA A 25 -15.90 -19.72 -32.62
CA ALA A 25 -16.52 -18.51 -32.07
C ALA A 25 -16.46 -18.42 -30.54
N ASN A 26 -16.09 -19.51 -29.83
CA ASN A 26 -16.01 -19.52 -28.36
C ASN A 26 -14.60 -19.33 -27.78
N CYS A 27 -13.58 -19.02 -28.60
CA CYS A 27 -12.34 -18.47 -28.11
C CYS A 27 -12.51 -16.97 -27.85
N GLY A 28 -13.43 -16.60 -26.98
CA GLY A 28 -13.41 -15.31 -26.30
C GLY A 28 -12.15 -15.29 -25.46
N VAL A 29 -11.07 -14.71 -26.02
CA VAL A 29 -9.92 -14.30 -25.22
C VAL A 29 -10.49 -13.37 -24.17
N ALA A 30 -10.59 -13.83 -22.93
CA ALA A 30 -10.75 -12.95 -21.80
C ALA A 30 -9.56 -11.98 -21.87
N GLN A 31 -9.77 -10.81 -22.43
CA GLN A 31 -8.83 -9.69 -22.34
C GLN A 31 -8.83 -9.31 -20.86
N GLY A 32 -8.04 -10.02 -20.06
CA GLY A 32 -7.63 -9.54 -18.75
C GLY A 32 -7.06 -8.16 -19.01
N SER A 33 -7.60 -7.14 -18.32
CA SER A 33 -6.99 -5.82 -18.31
C SER A 33 -5.50 -6.02 -18.09
N PRO A 34 -4.62 -5.37 -18.86
CA PRO A 34 -3.18 -5.51 -18.64
C PRO A 34 -2.92 -5.22 -17.18
N ALA A 35 -2.28 -6.16 -16.49
CA ALA A 35 -1.93 -5.98 -15.09
C ALA A 35 -1.17 -4.66 -15.00
N LYS A 36 -1.65 -3.76 -14.15
CA LYS A 36 -1.01 -2.47 -13.92
C LYS A 36 0.35 -2.77 -13.29
N ASP A 37 1.41 -2.75 -14.08
CA ASP A 37 2.75 -3.13 -13.63
C ASP A 37 3.30 -2.18 -12.56
N PHE A 38 2.70 -0.99 -12.45
CA PHE A 38 3.24 0.12 -11.69
C PHE A 38 2.15 0.96 -11.03
N TYR A 39 2.34 1.25 -9.74
CA TYR A 39 1.43 2.07 -8.94
C TYR A 39 2.14 3.30 -8.37
N SER A 40 1.40 4.39 -8.27
CA SER A 40 1.84 5.65 -7.67
C SER A 40 0.88 5.95 -6.52
N LEU A 41 1.33 5.69 -5.28
CA LEU A 41 0.50 5.76 -4.09
C LEU A 41 0.73 7.08 -3.35
N ALA A 42 -0.33 7.77 -2.98
CA ALA A 42 -0.25 8.91 -2.08
C ALA A 42 0.20 8.43 -0.68
N ILE A 43 1.18 9.10 -0.08
CA ILE A 43 1.71 8.75 1.24
C ILE A 43 0.91 9.48 2.32
N ASN A 44 0.36 8.74 3.28
CA ASN A 44 -0.39 9.25 4.41
C ASN A 44 0.26 8.75 5.71
N GLY A 45 0.74 9.68 6.53
CA GLY A 45 1.40 9.37 7.80
C GLY A 45 0.47 9.47 9.00
N PHE A 46 0.63 8.56 9.97
CA PHE A 46 -0.14 8.50 11.21
C PHE A 46 0.80 8.32 12.39
N ASN A 47 0.78 9.26 13.34
CA ASN A 47 1.70 9.25 14.47
C ASN A 47 0.96 9.01 15.79
N TYR A 48 0.92 7.76 16.24
CA TYR A 48 0.30 7.38 17.52
C TYR A 48 1.26 7.49 18.71
N THR A 49 2.51 7.90 18.47
CA THR A 49 3.49 8.16 19.54
C THR A 49 3.24 9.51 20.22
N ASP A 50 3.96 9.82 21.28
CA ASP A 50 3.80 11.06 22.04
C ASP A 50 4.68 12.21 21.59
N LEU A 51 5.58 11.97 20.64
CA LEU A 51 6.44 12.98 20.03
C LEU A 51 6.08 13.22 18.56
N GLY A 52 6.06 14.48 18.13
CA GLY A 52 5.95 14.83 16.73
C GLY A 52 7.10 14.24 15.91
N ILE A 53 6.83 13.96 14.66
CA ILE A 53 7.83 13.60 13.65
C ILE A 53 7.98 14.81 12.74
N GLU A 54 9.17 15.37 12.65
CA GLU A 54 9.43 16.57 11.86
C GLU A 54 9.33 16.28 10.37
N LEU A 55 9.79 15.09 9.99
CA LEU A 55 9.64 14.57 8.64
C LEU A 55 9.87 13.04 8.62
N PHE A 56 9.33 12.38 7.64
CA PHE A 56 9.60 10.97 7.39
C PHE A 56 9.72 10.68 5.89
N TYR A 57 10.32 9.54 5.57
CA TYR A 57 10.50 9.06 4.21
C TYR A 57 10.10 7.58 4.11
N VAL A 58 9.64 7.20 2.92
CA VAL A 58 9.35 5.82 2.53
C VAL A 58 10.23 5.48 1.33
N ASP A 59 11.24 4.63 1.49
CA ASP A 59 12.26 4.35 0.46
C ASP A 59 12.79 5.67 -0.18
N GLY A 60 13.10 6.67 0.63
CA GLY A 60 13.58 7.98 0.20
C GLY A 60 12.52 8.94 -0.34
N THR A 61 11.24 8.53 -0.46
CA THR A 61 10.13 9.42 -0.86
C THR A 61 9.56 10.12 0.36
N GLY A 62 9.50 11.45 0.35
CA GLY A 62 9.06 12.26 1.50
C GLY A 62 7.58 12.08 1.82
N GLY A 63 7.27 11.85 3.10
CA GLY A 63 5.91 11.75 3.65
C GLY A 63 5.46 12.97 4.45
N GLY A 64 6.34 13.96 4.66
CA GLY A 64 6.05 15.22 5.36
C GLY A 64 6.08 15.12 6.90
N PRO A 65 5.72 16.22 7.60
CA PRO A 65 5.69 16.25 9.05
C PRO A 65 4.43 15.57 9.61
N LEU A 66 4.56 15.02 10.82
CA LEU A 66 3.45 14.38 11.54
C LEU A 66 3.35 14.95 12.95
N ALA A 67 2.29 15.68 13.23
CA ALA A 67 1.88 15.96 14.61
C ALA A 67 1.45 14.66 15.30
N VAL A 68 1.31 14.68 16.61
CA VAL A 68 0.73 13.53 17.33
C VAL A 68 -0.73 13.33 16.94
N SER A 69 -1.14 12.09 16.72
CA SER A 69 -2.52 11.75 16.37
C SER A 69 -3.50 12.10 17.48
N THR A 70 -4.75 12.28 17.14
CA THR A 70 -5.86 12.53 18.04
C THR A 70 -6.94 11.46 17.86
N GLU A 71 -8.11 11.67 18.42
CA GLU A 71 -9.26 10.78 18.23
C GLU A 71 -9.78 10.78 16.78
N THR A 72 -9.57 11.88 16.05
CA THR A 72 -10.11 12.10 14.69
C THR A 72 -9.06 12.34 13.62
N SER A 73 -7.78 12.50 13.98
CA SER A 73 -6.69 12.81 13.05
C SER A 73 -5.46 11.93 13.28
N GLY A 74 -4.83 11.48 12.21
CA GLY A 74 -3.55 10.77 12.23
C GLY A 74 -2.33 11.63 12.53
N GLY A 75 -2.49 12.95 12.47
CA GLY A 75 -1.40 13.93 12.72
C GLY A 75 -0.67 14.38 11.45
N GLY A 76 -0.82 13.71 10.33
CA GLY A 76 -0.18 14.05 9.06
C GLY A 76 -1.15 14.51 7.97
N GLY A 77 -0.58 15.00 6.88
CA GLY A 77 -1.25 15.24 5.62
C GLY A 77 -0.95 14.14 4.59
N THR A 78 -1.38 14.38 3.36
CA THR A 78 -1.08 13.53 2.20
C THR A 78 0.05 14.14 1.40
N THR A 79 1.03 13.33 1.00
CA THR A 79 2.09 13.72 0.06
C THR A 79 2.12 12.76 -1.12
N CYS A 80 2.63 13.21 -2.26
CA CYS A 80 2.77 12.38 -3.45
C CYS A 80 4.24 12.08 -3.72
N CYS A 81 4.62 10.96 -4.24
CA CYS A 81 3.95 9.67 -4.42
C CYS A 81 4.98 8.57 -4.26
N TYR A 82 4.65 7.54 -3.52
CA TYR A 82 5.45 6.32 -3.47
C TYR A 82 5.18 5.47 -4.72
N ARG A 83 6.24 5.19 -5.45
CA ARG A 83 6.15 4.44 -6.71
C ARG A 83 6.62 3.02 -6.53
N THR A 84 5.77 2.05 -6.86
CA THR A 84 6.10 0.64 -6.66
C THR A 84 5.38 -0.31 -7.60
N TYR A 85 5.97 -1.50 -7.78
CA TYR A 85 5.30 -2.66 -8.36
C TYR A 85 4.71 -3.46 -7.20
N LEU A 86 3.39 -3.53 -7.09
CA LEU A 86 2.72 -4.11 -5.91
C LEU A 86 3.07 -5.58 -5.66
N GLN A 87 3.23 -6.36 -6.71
CA GLN A 87 3.67 -7.75 -6.60
C GLN A 87 5.04 -7.89 -5.90
N VAL A 88 5.88 -6.87 -6.07
CA VAL A 88 7.19 -6.78 -5.43
C VAL A 88 7.09 -6.18 -4.03
N ALA A 89 6.25 -5.15 -3.85
CA ALA A 89 6.10 -4.40 -2.60
C ALA A 89 5.66 -5.27 -1.40
N LEU A 90 4.83 -6.31 -1.63
CA LEU A 90 4.44 -7.26 -0.57
C LEU A 90 5.60 -8.14 -0.08
N LYS A 91 6.62 -8.33 -0.90
CA LYS A 91 7.75 -9.24 -0.62
C LYS A 91 9.05 -8.50 -0.32
N ARG A 92 9.11 -7.22 -0.69
CA ARG A 92 10.28 -6.39 -0.52
C ARG A 92 10.17 -5.59 0.77
N PRO A 93 11.23 -5.60 1.60
CA PRO A 93 11.31 -4.69 2.73
C PRO A 93 11.27 -3.23 2.26
N ILE A 94 10.54 -2.40 3.00
CA ILE A 94 10.42 -0.95 2.80
C ILE A 94 11.22 -0.28 3.92
N GLU A 95 12.12 0.62 3.57
CA GLU A 95 12.84 1.42 4.53
C GLU A 95 12.00 2.65 4.90
N ILE A 96 11.75 2.81 6.20
CA ILE A 96 11.11 4.00 6.76
C ILE A 96 12.18 4.75 7.55
N GLU A 97 12.45 5.99 7.15
CA GLU A 97 13.30 6.92 7.87
C GLU A 97 12.47 8.05 8.46
N TRP A 98 12.80 8.51 9.66
CA TRP A 98 12.11 9.66 10.27
C TRP A 98 13.05 10.45 11.17
N ALA A 99 12.72 11.73 11.34
CA ALA A 99 13.41 12.62 12.24
C ALA A 99 12.48 13.18 13.32
N ARG A 100 13.01 13.28 14.54
CA ARG A 100 12.36 13.96 15.66
C ARG A 100 13.27 15.09 16.15
N SER A 101 12.66 16.20 16.61
CA SER A 101 13.39 17.24 17.32
C SER A 101 13.39 16.93 18.82
N ILE A 102 14.56 16.68 19.37
CA ILE A 102 14.77 16.42 20.81
C ILE A 102 15.80 17.42 21.32
N ASN A 103 15.38 18.29 22.25
CA ASN A 103 16.24 19.36 22.81
C ASN A 103 16.89 20.25 21.74
N GLY A 104 16.16 20.55 20.66
CA GLY A 104 16.63 21.38 19.55
C GLY A 104 17.60 20.71 18.58
N LYS A 105 17.83 19.42 18.71
CA LYS A 105 18.61 18.61 17.78
C LYS A 105 17.74 17.61 17.06
N TYR A 106 18.07 17.32 15.81
CA TYR A 106 17.39 16.27 15.06
C TYR A 106 17.98 14.90 15.42
N ARG A 107 17.09 13.99 15.80
CA ARG A 107 17.40 12.58 15.94
C ARG A 107 16.78 11.84 14.78
N TRP A 108 17.63 11.21 13.97
CA TRP A 108 17.23 10.42 12.81
C TRP A 108 17.14 8.96 13.18
N CYS A 109 16.05 8.34 12.81
CA CYS A 109 15.82 6.92 13.00
C CYS A 109 15.44 6.27 11.68
N LYS A 110 15.76 4.98 11.55
CA LYS A 110 15.31 4.17 10.43
C LYS A 110 14.93 2.77 10.85
N LYS A 111 13.99 2.21 10.17
CA LYS A 111 13.50 0.85 10.35
C LYS A 111 13.03 0.26 9.04
N THR A 112 13.36 -1.00 8.82
CA THR A 112 12.88 -1.75 7.67
C THR A 112 11.66 -2.55 8.05
N VAL A 113 10.58 -2.45 7.27
CA VAL A 113 9.31 -3.11 7.52
C VAL A 113 8.77 -3.78 6.25
N LEU A 114 7.90 -4.75 6.39
CA LEU A 114 7.13 -5.31 5.28
C LEU A 114 5.76 -4.65 5.23
N MET A 115 5.24 -4.45 4.02
CA MET A 115 3.85 -4.04 3.84
C MET A 115 2.93 -5.12 4.41
N THR A 116 1.90 -4.72 5.14
CA THR A 116 0.97 -5.62 5.84
C THR A 116 -0.43 -5.58 5.25
N GLY A 117 -1.15 -6.70 5.38
CA GLY A 117 -2.54 -6.82 4.95
C GLY A 117 -2.69 -7.21 3.48
N PRO A 118 -3.96 -7.46 3.06
CA PRO A 118 -4.27 -7.73 1.67
C PRO A 118 -4.06 -6.48 0.83
N LEU A 119 -3.57 -6.66 -0.39
CA LEU A 119 -3.53 -5.59 -1.38
C LEU A 119 -4.93 -5.38 -1.97
N PRO A 120 -5.42 -4.13 -2.02
CA PRO A 120 -6.58 -3.80 -2.84
C PRO A 120 -6.30 -4.05 -4.32
N GLU A 121 -7.34 -4.25 -5.09
CA GLU A 121 -7.23 -4.44 -6.55
C GLU A 121 -6.65 -3.20 -7.25
N ASP A 122 -7.05 -1.99 -6.83
CA ASP A 122 -6.56 -0.71 -7.35
C ASP A 122 -6.19 0.24 -6.20
N PRO A 123 -5.03 0.06 -5.55
CA PRO A 123 -4.60 0.91 -4.46
C PRO A 123 -4.21 2.30 -4.97
N THR A 124 -4.60 3.31 -4.22
CA THR A 124 -4.28 4.72 -4.47
C THR A 124 -3.42 5.34 -3.38
N ASP A 125 -3.46 4.76 -2.18
CA ASP A 125 -2.86 5.33 -0.99
C ASP A 125 -1.96 4.33 -0.25
N LEU A 126 -0.98 4.86 0.46
CA LEU A 126 -0.07 4.15 1.35
C LEU A 126 -0.18 4.77 2.74
N GLY A 127 -0.71 4.03 3.70
CA GLY A 127 -0.72 4.42 5.11
C GLY A 127 0.55 3.97 5.81
N VAL A 128 1.23 4.90 6.49
CA VAL A 128 2.41 4.65 7.34
C VAL A 128 2.05 5.02 8.77
N HIS A 129 1.93 4.02 9.64
CA HIS A 129 1.45 4.17 11.01
C HIS A 129 2.57 3.93 12.01
N PHE A 130 3.02 4.99 12.69
CA PHE A 130 4.00 4.93 13.78
C PHE A 130 3.27 4.60 15.08
N MET A 131 3.42 3.36 15.54
CA MET A 131 2.68 2.81 16.69
C MET A 131 3.34 3.18 18.02
N PRO A 132 2.59 3.21 19.16
CA PRO A 132 3.14 3.55 20.47
C PRO A 132 4.21 2.59 20.96
N ASP A 133 4.18 1.33 20.53
CA ASP A 133 5.14 0.28 20.87
C ASP A 133 6.41 0.28 20.00
N GLY A 134 6.60 1.33 19.17
CA GLY A 134 7.71 1.46 18.25
C GLY A 134 7.60 0.63 16.98
N ASN A 135 6.51 -0.08 16.77
CA ASN A 135 6.25 -0.74 15.50
C ASN A 135 5.82 0.28 14.45
N ILE A 136 6.14 -0.02 13.18
CA ILE A 136 5.65 0.74 12.04
C ILE A 136 4.83 -0.22 11.17
N ILE A 137 3.58 0.17 10.91
CA ILE A 137 2.67 -0.58 10.06
C ILE A 137 2.53 0.16 8.74
N VAL A 138 2.80 -0.52 7.63
CA VAL A 138 2.64 0.03 6.28
C VAL A 138 1.56 -0.75 5.55
N LYS A 139 0.55 -0.06 5.02
CA LYS A 139 -0.58 -0.65 4.30
C LYS A 139 -0.90 0.12 3.04
N ALA A 140 -1.15 -0.58 1.94
CA ALA A 140 -1.78 0.02 0.76
C ALA A 140 -3.31 -0.04 0.90
N THR A 141 -3.99 1.03 0.49
CA THR A 141 -5.45 1.15 0.53
C THR A 141 -5.99 1.69 -0.79
N HIS A 142 -7.27 1.46 -1.07
CA HIS A 142 -7.93 2.03 -2.26
C HIS A 142 -8.34 3.49 -2.05
N LEU A 143 -8.56 3.89 -0.79
CA LEU A 143 -8.92 5.25 -0.38
C LEU A 143 -7.98 5.69 0.74
N TYR A 144 -8.14 6.94 1.19
CA TYR A 144 -7.43 7.48 2.35
C TYR A 144 -7.45 6.47 3.52
N PRO A 145 -6.28 6.11 4.09
CA PRO A 145 -6.21 5.07 5.11
C PRO A 145 -6.96 5.44 6.39
N ASP A 146 -7.60 4.45 7.01
CA ASP A 146 -8.27 4.62 8.29
C ASP A 146 -7.30 4.76 9.47
N LEU A 147 -7.76 5.42 10.53
CA LEU A 147 -7.07 5.43 11.80
C LEU A 147 -7.05 4.02 12.41
N LEU A 148 -5.87 3.51 12.73
CA LEU A 148 -5.72 2.25 13.46
C LEU A 148 -5.97 2.43 14.96
N LEU A 149 -5.62 3.60 15.52
CA LEU A 149 -5.84 3.96 16.91
C LEU A 149 -6.52 5.32 17.00
N ARG A 150 -7.43 5.48 17.96
CA ARG A 150 -8.06 6.75 18.32
C ARG A 150 -7.51 7.20 19.66
N MET A 151 -6.61 8.20 19.63
CA MET A 151 -5.88 8.66 20.82
C MET A 151 -6.62 9.82 21.46
N LYS A 152 -7.18 9.60 22.67
CA LYS A 152 -7.78 10.68 23.47
C LYS A 152 -6.69 11.59 24.03
N ARG A 153 -6.40 12.67 23.31
CA ARG A 153 -5.38 13.65 23.68
C ARG A 153 -6.01 15.03 23.72
N PHE A 154 -6.04 15.61 24.89
CA PHE A 154 -6.61 16.96 25.08
C PHE A 154 -5.57 18.07 24.90
N ASN A 155 -4.28 17.72 24.99
CA ASN A 155 -3.20 18.71 24.85
C ASN A 155 -1.92 18.01 24.35
N GLY A 156 -1.52 18.29 23.11
CA GLY A 156 -0.30 17.73 22.51
C GLY A 156 1.01 18.15 23.23
N GLY A 157 0.98 19.20 24.06
CA GLY A 157 2.11 19.62 24.89
C GLY A 157 2.28 18.84 26.21
N LYS A 158 1.25 18.10 26.64
CA LYS A 158 1.26 17.34 27.89
C LYS A 158 1.53 15.85 27.69
N ARG A 159 2.58 15.54 26.99
CA ARG A 159 2.94 14.21 26.51
C ARG A 159 3.29 13.23 27.62
N LYS A 160 3.85 13.74 28.73
CA LYS A 160 4.32 12.91 29.86
C LYS A 160 3.20 12.42 30.78
N GLU A 161 2.02 13.04 30.77
CA GLU A 161 0.93 12.69 31.67
C GLU A 161 0.30 11.31 31.36
N ASN A 162 0.45 10.82 30.12
CA ASN A 162 -0.12 9.53 29.70
C ASN A 162 0.84 8.35 29.86
N GLY A 163 2.06 8.56 30.40
CA GLY A 163 3.05 7.50 30.60
C GLY A 163 3.59 6.86 29.30
N ASN A 164 3.26 7.40 28.16
CA ASN A 164 3.75 6.88 26.88
C ASN A 164 5.20 7.33 26.68
N VAL A 165 6.08 6.40 26.64
CA VAL A 165 7.48 6.59 26.26
C VAL A 165 7.57 6.41 24.74
N VAL A 166 8.39 7.24 24.09
CA VAL A 166 8.71 7.02 22.67
C VAL A 166 9.60 5.79 22.59
N GLN A 167 9.03 4.66 22.22
CA GLN A 167 9.73 3.37 22.16
C GLN A 167 10.33 3.06 20.80
N ASP A 168 10.02 3.86 19.77
CA ASP A 168 10.57 3.68 18.43
C ASP A 168 12.10 3.80 18.40
N GLU A 169 12.70 4.55 19.32
CA GLU A 169 14.15 4.70 19.44
C GLU A 169 14.85 3.44 19.96
N GLU A 170 14.15 2.61 20.72
CA GLU A 170 14.70 1.36 21.27
C GLU A 170 14.72 0.22 20.24
N VAL A 171 13.80 0.27 19.26
CA VAL A 171 13.62 -0.80 18.27
C VAL A 171 14.03 -0.40 16.86
N ALA A 172 14.56 0.80 16.68
CA ALA A 172 15.04 1.37 15.42
C ALA A 172 16.52 1.71 15.50
N GLN A 173 17.14 1.84 14.34
CA GLN A 173 18.50 2.39 14.24
C GLN A 173 18.41 3.92 14.26
N CYS A 174 18.83 4.54 15.37
CA CYS A 174 18.80 6.00 15.53
C CYS A 174 20.20 6.58 15.66
N SER A 175 20.38 7.80 15.13
CA SER A 175 21.60 8.59 15.27
C SER A 175 21.24 10.07 15.48
N ASP A 176 21.98 10.75 16.35
CA ASP A 176 21.86 12.19 16.53
C ASP A 176 22.67 12.91 15.43
N THR A 177 22.10 13.96 14.85
CA THR A 177 22.90 14.89 14.02
C THR A 177 23.78 15.72 14.95
N GLN A 178 25.05 15.76 14.65
CA GLN A 178 26.03 16.64 15.31
C GLN A 178 25.77 18.10 14.98
#